data_efd7effcac4a8d1ae75ee11f5bf9ac06
#
_entry.id   efd7effcac4a8d1ae75ee11f5bf9ac06
#
_cell.length_a   1.000
_cell.length_b   1.000
_cell.length_c   1.000
_cell.angle_alpha   90.00
_cell.angle_beta   90.00
_cell.angle_gamma   90.00
#
_symmetry.space_group_name_H-M   'P 1'
#
loop_
_entity.id
_entity.type
_entity.pdbx_description
1 polymer ?
#
loop_
_entity_poly.entity_id
_entity_poly.type
_entity_poly.pdbx_seq_one_letter_code
_entity_poly.pdbx_strand_id
1 'polypeptide(L)'
;GKPYSIVVVAEGIETPDKKRPSDYITRAIEAGTGIETRDTVLGYTQRGGNPSPFDRNLATRLGGHATELIANGEFGRMVCMKGDRVESIPLLQVAGKLKLVTPDHDLIVQGKRMGVTFGK
;
A
#
# COMPACT_ATOMS: atom_id res chain seq x y z
N GLY A 1 16.09 -27.13 2.75
CA GLY A 1 15.63 -25.78 2.38
C GLY A 1 14.14 -25.80 2.07
N LYS A 2 13.51 -24.63 1.97
CA LYS A 2 12.10 -24.54 1.57
C LYS A 2 11.98 -24.93 0.10
N PRO A 3 10.96 -25.71 -0.32
CA PRO A 3 10.77 -26.15 -1.71
C PRO A 3 10.24 -25.03 -2.63
N TYR A 4 9.92 -23.86 -2.08
CA TYR A 4 9.39 -22.73 -2.83
C TYR A 4 9.87 -21.39 -2.24
N SER A 5 9.76 -20.35 -3.04
CA SER A 5 9.93 -18.96 -2.62
C SER A 5 8.72 -18.13 -3.09
N ILE A 6 8.35 -17.14 -2.32
CA ILE A 6 7.31 -16.17 -2.67
C ILE A 6 7.95 -14.81 -2.77
N VAL A 7 7.77 -14.15 -3.91
CA VAL A 7 8.24 -12.78 -4.16
C VAL A 7 7.03 -11.88 -4.29
N VAL A 8 6.97 -10.83 -3.47
CA VAL A 8 5.89 -9.84 -3.53
C VAL A 8 6.41 -8.60 -4.27
N VAL A 9 5.71 -8.21 -5.32
CA VAL A 9 6.08 -7.12 -6.21
C VAL A 9 5.02 -6.03 -6.17
N ALA A 10 5.42 -4.78 -5.93
CA ALA A 10 4.50 -3.65 -5.97
C ALA A 10 4.15 -3.27 -7.42
N GLU A 11 2.90 -2.85 -7.65
CA GLU A 11 2.39 -2.44 -8.97
C GLU A 11 3.14 -1.24 -9.56
N GLY A 12 3.63 -0.35 -8.70
CA GLY A 12 4.29 0.90 -9.09
C GLY A 12 5.79 0.82 -9.34
N ILE A 13 6.38 -0.38 -9.41
CA ILE A 13 7.80 -0.53 -9.74
C ILE A 13 8.03 -0.19 -11.23
N GLU A 14 8.96 0.71 -11.50
CA GLU A 14 9.41 0.98 -12.85
C GLU A 14 10.25 -0.16 -13.41
N THR A 15 9.93 -0.60 -14.63
CA THR A 15 10.66 -1.65 -15.33
C THR A 15 11.37 -1.08 -16.55
N PRO A 16 12.57 -1.59 -16.92
CA PRO A 16 13.33 -1.08 -18.05
C PRO A 16 12.57 -1.16 -19.38
N ASP A 17 11.73 -2.19 -19.54
CA ASP A 17 10.94 -2.43 -20.75
C ASP A 17 9.54 -1.79 -20.70
N LYS A 18 9.21 -1.02 -19.65
CA LYS A 18 7.91 -0.40 -19.40
C LYS A 18 6.71 -1.37 -19.41
N LYS A 19 6.98 -2.65 -19.25
CA LYS A 19 5.94 -3.69 -19.11
C LYS A 19 5.51 -3.84 -17.65
N ARG A 20 4.51 -4.70 -17.43
CA ARG A 20 4.05 -4.97 -16.06
C ARG A 20 5.20 -5.49 -15.20
N PRO A 21 5.37 -4.98 -13.97
CA PRO A 21 6.43 -5.43 -13.06
C PRO A 21 6.44 -6.94 -12.85
N SER A 22 5.28 -7.59 -12.71
CA SER A 22 5.18 -9.03 -12.53
C SER A 22 5.81 -9.79 -13.69
N ASP A 23 5.49 -9.43 -14.94
CA ASP A 23 6.02 -10.09 -16.14
C ASP A 23 7.55 -9.95 -16.25
N TYR A 24 8.06 -8.77 -15.88
CA TYR A 24 9.50 -8.51 -15.90
C TYR A 24 10.24 -9.33 -14.84
N ILE A 25 9.76 -9.31 -13.60
CA ILE A 25 10.37 -10.01 -12.47
C ILE A 25 10.30 -11.53 -12.67
N THR A 26 9.17 -12.07 -13.13
CA THR A 26 9.01 -13.50 -13.41
C THR A 26 10.07 -13.99 -14.39
N ARG A 27 10.24 -13.28 -15.53
CA ARG A 27 11.27 -13.61 -16.52
C ARG A 27 12.69 -13.47 -15.97
N ALA A 28 12.94 -12.43 -15.18
CA ALA A 28 14.27 -12.23 -14.60
C ALA A 28 14.65 -13.35 -13.61
N ILE A 29 13.68 -13.82 -12.81
CA ILE A 29 13.90 -14.94 -11.88
C ILE A 29 14.13 -16.22 -12.66
N GLU A 30 13.30 -16.56 -13.66
CA GLU A 30 13.49 -17.76 -14.48
C GLU A 30 14.84 -17.75 -15.20
N ALA A 31 15.21 -16.63 -15.82
CA ALA A 31 16.49 -16.50 -16.51
C ALA A 31 17.69 -16.62 -15.56
N GLY A 32 17.58 -16.12 -14.34
CA GLY A 32 18.67 -16.13 -13.36
C GLY A 32 18.81 -17.43 -12.57
N THR A 33 17.72 -18.19 -12.42
CA THR A 33 17.67 -19.36 -11.54
C THR A 33 17.36 -20.67 -12.24
N GLY A 34 16.79 -20.63 -13.43
CA GLY A 34 16.21 -21.81 -14.10
C GLY A 34 14.97 -22.39 -13.42
N ILE A 35 14.42 -21.71 -12.43
CA ILE A 35 13.24 -22.16 -11.69
C ILE A 35 11.98 -21.61 -12.36
N GLU A 36 11.02 -22.49 -12.68
CA GLU A 36 9.71 -22.09 -13.17
C GLU A 36 9.06 -21.10 -12.18
N THR A 37 8.66 -19.94 -12.67
CA THR A 37 8.06 -18.88 -11.88
C THR A 37 6.70 -18.50 -12.44
N ARG A 38 5.71 -18.41 -11.58
CA ARG A 38 4.33 -18.03 -11.95
C ARG A 38 3.94 -16.77 -11.20
N ASP A 39 3.34 -15.82 -11.91
CA ASP A 39 2.79 -14.63 -11.30
C ASP A 39 1.29 -14.75 -11.03
N THR A 40 0.84 -14.05 -10.01
CA THR A 40 -0.56 -13.89 -9.68
C THR A 40 -0.82 -12.44 -9.33
N VAL A 41 -1.60 -11.76 -10.16
CA VAL A 41 -1.99 -10.38 -9.90
C VAL A 41 -3.21 -10.36 -8.99
N LEU A 42 -3.00 -10.05 -7.72
CA LEU A 42 -4.06 -10.06 -6.70
C LEU A 42 -5.09 -8.93 -6.92
N GLY A 43 -4.64 -7.75 -7.37
CA GLY A 43 -5.52 -6.65 -7.78
C GLY A 43 -6.69 -6.39 -6.83
N TYR A 44 -7.90 -6.62 -7.30
CA TYR A 44 -9.13 -6.40 -6.54
C TYR A 44 -9.28 -7.29 -5.31
N THR A 45 -8.65 -8.45 -5.27
CA THR A 45 -8.63 -9.34 -4.10
C THR A 45 -8.05 -8.62 -2.87
N GLN A 46 -7.06 -7.76 -3.07
CA GLN A 46 -6.47 -6.95 -1.99
C GLN A 46 -7.38 -5.79 -1.53
N ARG A 47 -8.26 -5.34 -2.40
CA ARG A 47 -9.13 -4.17 -2.15
C ARG A 47 -10.57 -4.55 -1.84
N GLY A 48 -10.93 -5.83 -2.01
CA GLY A 48 -12.27 -6.36 -1.81
C GLY A 48 -12.49 -6.90 -0.40
N GLY A 49 -13.71 -7.34 -0.17
CA GLY A 49 -14.15 -7.93 1.08
C GLY A 49 -15.13 -7.07 1.86
N ASN A 50 -15.80 -7.68 2.83
CA ASN A 50 -16.70 -6.97 3.73
C ASN A 50 -15.91 -6.10 4.71
N PRO A 51 -16.34 -4.84 4.96
CA PRO A 51 -15.69 -3.99 5.94
C PRO A 51 -15.79 -4.59 7.35
N SER A 52 -14.69 -4.53 8.09
CA SER A 52 -14.66 -4.88 9.50
C SER A 52 -15.42 -3.85 10.36
N PRO A 53 -15.74 -4.15 11.63
CA PRO A 53 -16.27 -3.14 12.56
C PRO A 53 -15.37 -1.89 12.67
N PHE A 54 -14.06 -2.07 12.63
CA PHE A 54 -13.11 -0.97 12.62
C PHE A 54 -13.30 -0.07 11.39
N ASP A 55 -13.38 -0.65 10.19
CA ASP A 55 -13.55 0.09 8.94
C ASP A 55 -14.87 0.90 8.95
N ARG A 56 -15.93 0.30 9.46
CA ARG A 56 -17.25 0.95 9.55
C ARG A 56 -17.22 2.15 10.51
N ASN A 57 -16.64 1.99 11.69
CA ASN A 57 -16.50 3.07 12.66
C ASN A 57 -15.59 4.18 12.12
N LEU A 58 -14.49 3.83 11.49
CA LEU A 58 -13.58 4.78 10.87
C LEU A 58 -14.27 5.59 9.77
N ALA A 59 -14.97 4.91 8.86
CA ALA A 59 -15.71 5.56 7.78
C ALA A 59 -16.80 6.50 8.31
N THR A 60 -17.53 6.09 9.35
CA THR A 60 -18.56 6.92 9.98
C THR A 60 -17.96 8.18 10.60
N ARG A 61 -16.86 8.05 11.32
CA ARG A 61 -16.17 9.20 11.95
C ARG A 61 -15.63 10.18 10.91
N LEU A 62 -14.95 9.66 9.88
CA LEU A 62 -14.41 10.50 8.80
C LEU A 62 -15.53 11.17 7.98
N GLY A 63 -16.59 10.41 7.65
CA GLY A 63 -17.73 10.94 6.91
C GLY A 63 -18.51 12.02 7.69
N GLY A 64 -18.73 11.79 8.99
CA GLY A 64 -19.36 12.78 9.87
C GLY A 64 -18.59 14.10 9.88
N HIS A 65 -17.28 14.05 10.10
CA HIS A 65 -16.44 15.25 10.09
C HIS A 65 -16.39 15.95 8.72
N ALA A 66 -16.36 15.17 7.63
CA ALA A 66 -16.44 15.75 6.29
C ALA A 66 -17.75 16.50 6.06
N THR A 67 -18.86 15.97 6.57
CA THR A 67 -20.18 16.64 6.50
C THR A 67 -20.20 17.94 7.30
N GLU A 68 -19.59 17.95 8.49
CA GLU A 68 -19.46 19.18 9.31
C GLU A 68 -18.64 20.25 8.57
N LEU A 69 -17.53 19.89 7.94
CA LEU A 69 -16.73 20.82 7.14
C LEU A 69 -17.56 21.44 6.00
N ILE A 70 -18.35 20.62 5.29
CA ILE A 70 -19.23 21.10 4.22
C ILE A 70 -20.27 22.07 4.77
N ALA A 71 -20.93 21.71 5.88
CA ALA A 71 -21.93 22.55 6.52
C ALA A 71 -21.38 23.91 6.98
N ASN A 72 -20.10 23.94 7.37
CA ASN A 72 -19.40 25.14 7.78
C ASN A 72 -18.77 25.92 6.59
N GLY A 73 -18.90 25.44 5.35
CA GLY A 73 -18.28 26.05 4.18
C GLY A 73 -16.75 25.87 4.10
N GLU A 74 -16.18 24.93 4.85
CA GLU A 74 -14.76 24.64 4.89
C GLU A 74 -14.33 23.68 3.78
N PHE A 75 -14.24 24.16 2.56
CA PHE A 75 -13.83 23.39 1.40
C PHE A 75 -12.32 23.30 1.21
N GLY A 76 -11.86 22.42 0.29
CA GLY A 76 -10.46 22.26 -0.04
C GLY A 76 -9.64 21.59 1.07
N ARG A 77 -10.28 20.79 1.90
CA ARG A 77 -9.68 20.07 3.03
C ARG A 77 -9.80 18.55 2.86
N MET A 78 -8.85 17.82 3.40
CA MET A 78 -8.88 16.37 3.52
C MET A 78 -9.09 15.98 4.98
N VAL A 79 -10.11 15.19 5.25
CA VAL A 79 -10.33 14.60 6.57
C VAL A 79 -9.31 13.49 6.81
N CYS A 80 -8.73 13.43 7.98
CA CYS A 80 -7.71 12.45 8.34
C CYS A 80 -7.77 12.05 9.81
N MET A 81 -7.11 10.94 10.13
CA MET A 81 -6.87 10.53 11.52
C MET A 81 -5.50 11.04 11.97
N LYS A 82 -5.45 11.61 13.17
CA LYS A 82 -4.22 11.95 13.89
C LYS A 82 -4.25 11.32 15.28
N GLY A 83 -3.58 10.19 15.41
CA GLY A 83 -3.82 9.29 16.53
C GLY A 83 -5.29 8.84 16.54
N ASP A 84 -5.97 9.02 17.66
CA ASP A 84 -7.38 8.65 17.84
C ASP A 84 -8.37 9.78 17.49
N ARG A 85 -7.90 10.92 17.01
CA ARG A 85 -8.74 12.07 16.68
C ARG A 85 -8.94 12.20 15.18
N VAL A 86 -10.15 12.61 14.79
CA VAL A 86 -10.43 13.05 13.43
C VAL A 86 -10.05 14.52 13.34
N GLU A 87 -9.24 14.85 12.36
CA GLU A 87 -8.83 16.21 12.01
C GLU A 87 -9.02 16.45 10.51
N SER A 88 -8.78 17.66 10.08
CA SER A 88 -8.70 17.99 8.67
C SER A 88 -7.49 18.84 8.34
N ILE A 89 -6.92 18.65 7.16
CA ILE A 89 -5.78 19.39 6.66
C ILE A 89 -6.08 19.95 5.25
N PRO A 90 -5.51 21.10 4.87
CA PRO A 90 -5.66 21.62 3.51
C PRO A 90 -5.17 20.62 2.47
N LEU A 91 -5.91 20.43 1.38
CA LEU A 91 -5.53 19.53 0.27
C LEU A 91 -4.16 19.87 -0.32
N LEU A 92 -3.78 21.14 -0.37
CA LEU A 92 -2.48 21.58 -0.86
C LEU A 92 -1.30 21.06 -0.03
N GLN A 93 -1.53 20.68 1.22
CA GLN A 93 -0.48 20.11 2.07
C GLN A 93 -0.18 18.66 1.72
N VAL A 94 -1.08 17.97 1.05
CA VAL A 94 -0.94 16.55 0.67
C VAL A 94 -0.78 16.34 -0.82
N ALA A 95 -1.21 17.29 -1.64
CA ALA A 95 -1.07 17.23 -3.09
C ALA A 95 0.39 17.05 -3.50
N GLY A 96 0.65 16.05 -4.34
CA GLY A 96 1.99 15.71 -4.82
C GLY A 96 2.93 15.07 -3.77
N LYS A 97 2.44 14.77 -2.57
CA LYS A 97 3.22 14.11 -1.51
C LYS A 97 2.71 12.69 -1.29
N LEU A 98 3.62 11.73 -1.37
CA LEU A 98 3.34 10.33 -1.03
C LEU A 98 3.92 10.00 0.35
N LYS A 99 3.13 9.32 1.17
CA LYS A 99 3.63 8.72 2.41
C LYS A 99 4.30 7.40 2.06
N LEU A 100 5.62 7.44 1.93
CA LEU A 100 6.42 6.25 1.64
C LEU A 100 6.67 5.44 2.90
N VAL A 101 6.85 4.12 2.71
CA VAL A 101 7.35 3.23 3.75
C VAL A 101 8.86 3.38 3.82
N THR A 102 9.38 3.77 4.97
CA THR A 102 10.82 3.98 5.17
C THR A 102 11.53 2.65 5.50
N PRO A 103 12.84 2.50 5.20
CA PRO A 103 13.60 1.27 5.49
C PRO A 103 13.67 0.91 6.98
N ASP A 104 13.47 1.87 7.86
CA ASP A 104 13.45 1.75 9.33
C ASP A 104 12.04 1.53 9.90
N HIS A 105 11.01 1.42 9.03
CA HIS A 105 9.66 1.11 9.48
C HIS A 105 9.63 -0.20 10.26
N ASP A 106 8.93 -0.23 11.38
CA ASP A 106 8.94 -1.37 12.32
C ASP A 106 8.65 -2.72 11.63
N LEU A 107 7.64 -2.79 10.77
CA LEU A 107 7.32 -4.01 10.02
C LEU A 107 8.45 -4.45 9.07
N ILE A 108 9.21 -3.53 8.50
CA ILE A 108 10.39 -3.86 7.68
C ILE A 108 11.50 -4.44 8.56
N VAL A 109 11.74 -3.83 9.71
CA VAL A 109 12.73 -4.32 10.67
C VAL A 109 12.35 -5.72 11.16
N GLN A 110 11.08 -5.95 11.52
CA GLN A 110 10.61 -7.28 11.95
C GLN A 110 10.69 -8.29 10.81
N GLY A 111 10.30 -7.93 9.60
CA GLY A 111 10.43 -8.81 8.42
C GLY A 111 11.88 -9.28 8.21
N LYS A 112 12.85 -8.37 8.30
CA LYS A 112 14.29 -8.71 8.20
C LYS A 112 14.73 -9.69 9.30
N ARG A 113 14.28 -9.49 10.55
CA ARG A 113 14.55 -10.42 11.66
C ARG A 113 13.97 -11.82 11.43
N MET A 114 12.88 -11.92 10.70
CA MET A 114 12.25 -13.18 10.31
C MET A 114 12.88 -13.81 9.04
N GLY A 115 13.92 -13.21 8.49
CA GLY A 115 14.61 -13.70 7.29
C GLY A 115 13.91 -13.30 5.98
N VAL A 116 13.01 -12.32 5.99
CA VAL A 116 12.46 -11.73 4.76
C VAL A 116 13.51 -10.82 4.13
N THR A 117 13.77 -11.03 2.84
CA THR A 117 14.64 -10.15 2.05
C THR A 117 13.79 -9.11 1.35
N PHE A 118 14.19 -7.85 1.46
CA PHE A 118 13.61 -6.74 0.71
C PHE A 118 14.54 -6.41 -0.46
N GLY A 119 14.00 -6.25 -1.64
CA GLY A 119 14.74 -5.86 -2.84
C GLY A 119 15.59 -4.60 -2.58
N LYS A 120 16.76 -4.53 -3.22
CA LYS A 120 17.64 -3.35 -3.17
C LYS A 120 17.43 -2.49 -4.41
#